data_a6d96283bd5d33a3749a1d820414d158
#
_entry.id   a6d96283bd5d33a3749a1d820414d158
#
_cell.length_a   1.000
_cell.length_b   1.000
_cell.length_c   1.000
_cell.angle_alpha   90.00
_cell.angle_beta   90.00
_cell.angle_gamma   90.00
#
_symmetry.space_group_name_H-M   'P 1'
#
loop_
_entity.id
_entity.type
_entity.pdbx_description
1 polymer ?
#
loop_
_entity_poly.entity_id
_entity_poly.type
_entity_poly.pdbx_seq_one_letter_code
_entity_poly.pdbx_strand_id
1 'polypeptide(L)'
;MKKDINSLSPEARAIIRAQVSRRSVLAGVGAVSAAGLLAACGTGSSTGAKVAVDVSDTEKIVRWASWPLYLDFNEDTKVYPTLAAFEQKSGIKVTYEEAIDDNNTFYGKVQGQLSIGSDIGYDVV
;
A
#
# COMPACT_ATOMS: atom_id res chain seq x y z
N MET A 1 8.01 39.57 -14.24
CA MET A 1 7.26 40.69 -13.65
C MET A 1 6.74 40.23 -12.28
N LYS A 2 7.35 40.67 -11.17
CA LYS A 2 6.82 40.50 -9.82
C LYS A 2 5.70 41.51 -9.62
N LYS A 3 4.48 41.04 -9.47
CA LYS A 3 3.32 41.89 -9.18
C LYS A 3 3.38 42.23 -7.69
N ASP A 4 3.60 43.51 -7.35
CA ASP A 4 3.70 43.99 -5.97
C ASP A 4 2.36 43.84 -5.26
N ILE A 5 2.39 43.15 -4.10
CA ILE A 5 1.22 42.95 -3.21
C ILE A 5 0.60 44.30 -2.80
N ASN A 6 1.39 45.36 -2.82
CA ASN A 6 0.93 46.72 -2.48
C ASN A 6 -0.02 47.36 -3.52
N SER A 7 -0.10 46.80 -4.73
CA SER A 7 -1.04 47.26 -5.78
C SER A 7 -2.45 46.65 -5.68
N LEU A 8 -2.69 45.76 -4.72
CA LEU A 8 -3.97 45.11 -4.50
C LEU A 8 -4.89 45.94 -3.60
N SER A 9 -6.21 45.79 -3.77
CA SER A 9 -7.20 46.43 -2.93
C SER A 9 -7.04 46.04 -1.45
N PRO A 10 -7.47 46.87 -0.49
CA PRO A 10 -7.39 46.58 0.95
C PRO A 10 -8.01 45.22 1.31
N GLU A 11 -9.12 44.87 0.66
CA GLU A 11 -9.84 43.61 0.85
C GLU A 11 -9.03 42.41 0.33
N ALA A 12 -8.41 42.50 -0.85
CA ALA A 12 -7.56 41.47 -1.38
C ALA A 12 -6.31 41.25 -0.53
N ARG A 13 -5.76 42.33 0.07
CA ARG A 13 -4.64 42.21 1.03
C ARG A 13 -5.07 41.52 2.33
N ALA A 14 -6.30 41.80 2.80
CA ALA A 14 -6.85 41.14 3.99
C ALA A 14 -7.02 39.64 3.77
N ILE A 15 -7.51 39.22 2.60
CA ILE A 15 -7.67 37.83 2.23
C ILE A 15 -6.30 37.11 2.12
N ILE A 16 -5.31 37.76 1.53
CA ILE A 16 -3.95 37.21 1.40
C ILE A 16 -3.26 37.13 2.77
N ARG A 17 -3.50 38.08 3.68
CA ARG A 17 -2.98 38.02 5.05
C ARG A 17 -3.74 37.02 5.93
N ALA A 18 -5.02 36.80 5.65
CA ALA A 18 -5.84 35.72 6.26
C ALA A 18 -5.55 34.33 5.67
N GLN A 19 -4.71 34.23 4.66
CA GLN A 19 -4.09 32.94 4.29
C GLN A 19 -3.14 32.52 5.41
N VAL A 20 -3.77 32.11 6.37
CA VAL A 20 -3.59 31.18 7.44
C VAL A 20 -2.23 30.48 7.38
N SER A 21 -1.36 30.91 8.25
CA SER A 21 -0.27 30.10 8.72
C SER A 21 -0.86 28.76 9.16
N ARG A 22 -0.33 27.64 8.67
CA ARG A 22 -0.74 26.28 9.07
C ARG A 22 -0.73 26.06 10.59
N ARG A 23 -0.15 27.00 11.34
CA ARG A 23 -0.15 27.05 12.81
C ARG A 23 -1.41 27.66 13.42
N SER A 24 -2.15 28.50 12.72
CA SER A 24 -3.37 29.12 13.26
C SER A 24 -4.62 28.25 13.11
N VAL A 25 -4.58 27.21 12.27
CA VAL A 25 -5.66 26.19 12.20
C VAL A 25 -5.70 25.34 13.47
N LEU A 26 -4.57 25.17 14.15
CA LEU A 26 -4.50 24.40 15.40
C LEU A 26 -4.86 25.21 16.66
N ALA A 27 -4.87 26.54 16.57
CA ALA A 27 -5.16 27.41 17.73
C ALA A 27 -6.63 27.84 17.83
N GLY A 28 -7.44 27.67 16.79
CA GLY A 28 -8.83 28.13 16.71
C GLY A 28 -9.90 27.15 17.18
N VAL A 29 -9.56 25.92 17.57
CA VAL A 29 -10.52 24.85 17.93
C VAL A 29 -10.50 24.52 19.43
N GLY A 30 -10.15 25.45 20.25
CA GLY A 30 -9.93 25.26 21.68
C GLY A 30 -11.10 25.54 22.62
N ALA A 31 -12.37 25.55 22.23
CA ALA A 31 -13.43 25.81 23.23
C ALA A 31 -14.85 25.29 22.96
N VAL A 32 -15.11 24.43 21.99
CA VAL A 32 -16.47 23.84 21.89
C VAL A 32 -16.37 22.34 21.54
N SER A 33 -16.75 21.53 22.52
CA SER A 33 -17.05 20.09 22.44
C SER A 33 -15.91 19.15 22.01
N ALA A 34 -15.11 18.72 22.99
CA ALA A 34 -14.10 17.67 22.88
C ALA A 34 -14.65 16.25 22.60
N ALA A 35 -15.96 16.08 22.42
CA ALA A 35 -16.57 14.74 22.23
C ALA A 35 -17.01 14.42 20.79
N GLY A 36 -17.06 15.41 19.90
CA GLY A 36 -17.61 15.20 18.54
C GLY A 36 -16.60 15.18 17.39
N LEU A 37 -15.38 15.67 17.60
CA LEU A 37 -14.41 15.85 16.51
C LEU A 37 -13.35 14.74 16.42
N LEU A 38 -13.26 13.85 17.39
CA LEU A 38 -12.43 12.65 17.30
C LEU A 38 -13.02 11.59 16.37
N ALA A 39 -14.33 11.67 16.06
CA ALA A 39 -14.97 10.75 15.12
C ALA A 39 -14.77 11.12 13.64
N ALA A 40 -14.41 12.35 13.33
CA ALA A 40 -14.24 12.82 11.94
C ALA A 40 -12.84 12.53 11.35
N CYS A 41 -11.84 12.27 12.19
CA CYS A 41 -10.51 11.83 11.73
C CYS A 41 -10.34 10.30 11.69
N GLY A 42 -11.38 9.55 12.06
CA GLY A 42 -11.31 8.10 12.21
C GLY A 42 -12.11 7.26 11.21
N THR A 43 -12.80 7.88 10.24
CA THR A 43 -13.57 7.14 9.23
C THR A 43 -13.02 7.24 7.81
N GLY A 44 -11.77 7.65 7.65
CA GLY A 44 -11.02 7.10 6.55
C GLY A 44 -10.89 5.61 6.86
N SER A 45 -11.52 4.74 6.10
CA SER A 45 -11.12 3.34 6.05
C SER A 45 -9.64 3.31 5.70
N SER A 46 -8.79 3.43 6.71
CA SER A 46 -7.56 2.71 6.67
C SER A 46 -8.01 1.25 6.69
N THR A 47 -8.20 0.64 5.55
CA THR A 47 -7.82 -0.75 5.40
C THR A 47 -6.40 -0.75 5.90
N GLY A 48 -6.24 -1.00 7.22
CA GLY A 48 -4.96 -0.92 7.88
C GLY A 48 -4.05 -1.83 7.09
N ALA A 49 -3.02 -1.25 6.50
CA ALA A 49 -2.02 -2.02 5.78
C ALA A 49 -1.62 -3.12 6.76
N LYS A 50 -1.96 -4.37 6.45
CA LYS A 50 -1.58 -5.49 7.30
C LYS A 50 -0.07 -5.55 7.22
N VAL A 51 0.60 -5.28 8.31
CA VAL A 51 2.03 -5.54 8.44
C VAL A 51 2.23 -7.03 8.19
N ALA A 52 3.19 -7.36 7.33
CA ALA A 52 3.54 -8.75 7.07
C ALA A 52 4.03 -9.40 8.38
N VAL A 53 3.44 -10.53 8.73
CA VAL A 53 3.77 -11.29 9.93
C VAL A 53 4.25 -12.66 9.49
N ASP A 54 5.34 -13.12 10.06
CA ASP A 54 5.81 -14.49 9.85
C ASP A 54 4.83 -15.49 10.49
N VAL A 55 4.24 -16.32 9.65
CA VAL A 55 3.30 -17.37 10.03
C VAL A 55 3.80 -18.76 9.62
N SER A 56 5.07 -18.89 9.24
CA SER A 56 5.68 -20.12 8.71
C SER A 56 5.61 -21.32 9.66
N ASP A 57 5.50 -21.08 10.97
CA ASP A 57 5.33 -22.13 11.96
C ASP A 57 3.95 -22.81 11.89
N THR A 58 2.93 -22.07 11.49
CA THR A 58 1.52 -22.50 11.48
C THR A 58 0.98 -22.72 10.08
N GLU A 59 1.32 -21.87 9.12
CA GLU A 59 0.98 -22.01 7.70
C GLU A 59 2.11 -22.68 6.93
N LYS A 60 1.82 -23.81 6.30
CA LYS A 60 2.74 -24.50 5.40
C LYS A 60 2.37 -24.18 3.95
N ILE A 61 2.33 -22.86 3.63
CA ILE A 61 1.95 -22.33 2.32
C ILE A 61 3.01 -21.31 1.89
N VAL A 62 3.42 -21.38 0.63
CA VAL A 62 4.25 -20.38 -0.05
C VAL A 62 3.46 -19.82 -1.21
N ARG A 63 3.29 -18.50 -1.26
CA ARG A 63 2.69 -17.77 -2.37
C ARG A 63 3.82 -17.23 -3.23
N TRP A 64 3.90 -17.68 -4.47
CA TRP A 64 5.00 -17.37 -5.37
C TRP A 64 4.48 -16.67 -6.64
N ALA A 65 4.89 -15.42 -6.85
CA ALA A 65 4.71 -14.72 -8.12
C ALA A 65 5.93 -14.93 -9.00
N SER A 66 5.73 -15.24 -10.25
CA SER A 66 6.81 -15.45 -11.21
C SER A 66 6.45 -14.93 -12.60
N TRP A 67 7.43 -14.95 -13.49
CA TRP A 67 7.20 -14.73 -14.92
C TRP A 67 6.64 -16.01 -15.57
N PRO A 68 5.91 -15.87 -16.69
CA PRO A 68 5.51 -17.02 -17.50
C PRO A 68 6.69 -17.87 -17.92
N LEU A 69 6.46 -19.17 -18.05
CA LEU A 69 7.41 -20.15 -18.59
C LEU A 69 8.67 -20.42 -17.75
N TYR A 70 8.69 -20.01 -16.48
CA TYR A 70 9.82 -20.30 -15.59
C TYR A 70 9.77 -21.72 -15.00
N LEU A 71 8.59 -22.32 -14.97
CA LEU A 71 8.40 -23.68 -14.47
C LEU A 71 7.87 -24.61 -15.56
N ASP A 72 8.12 -25.88 -15.36
CA ASP A 72 7.67 -26.98 -16.18
C ASP A 72 6.15 -27.18 -16.06
N PHE A 73 5.39 -26.62 -16.98
CA PHE A 73 3.95 -26.85 -17.04
C PHE A 73 3.61 -28.04 -17.93
N ASN A 74 2.84 -28.98 -17.40
CA ASN A 74 2.34 -30.10 -18.17
C ASN A 74 0.93 -29.80 -18.68
N GLU A 75 0.80 -29.65 -20.00
CA GLU A 75 -0.45 -29.27 -20.66
C GLU A 75 -1.55 -30.34 -20.53
N ASP A 76 -1.18 -31.61 -20.46
CA ASP A 76 -2.14 -32.72 -20.39
C ASP A 76 -2.77 -32.83 -18.99
N THR A 77 -1.94 -32.69 -17.96
CA THR A 77 -2.36 -32.85 -16.56
C THR A 77 -2.69 -31.52 -15.89
N LYS A 78 -2.36 -30.39 -16.53
CA LYS A 78 -2.55 -29.01 -16.01
C LYS A 78 -1.86 -28.78 -14.66
N VAL A 79 -0.72 -29.38 -14.44
CA VAL A 79 0.08 -29.24 -13.23
C VAL A 79 1.51 -28.85 -13.55
N TYR A 80 2.21 -28.32 -12.55
CA TYR A 80 3.65 -28.08 -12.56
C TYR A 80 4.36 -29.26 -11.84
N PRO A 81 4.95 -30.22 -12.57
CA PRO A 81 5.53 -31.43 -11.97
C PRO A 81 6.59 -31.14 -10.91
N THR A 82 7.45 -30.14 -11.13
CA THR A 82 8.47 -29.74 -10.15
C THR A 82 7.85 -29.24 -8.86
N LEU A 83 6.79 -28.41 -8.92
CA LEU A 83 6.09 -27.96 -7.72
C LEU A 83 5.38 -29.11 -7.00
N ALA A 84 4.72 -30.00 -7.74
CA ALA A 84 4.07 -31.16 -7.16
C ALA A 84 5.06 -32.07 -6.40
N ALA A 85 6.25 -32.29 -6.98
CA ALA A 85 7.31 -33.04 -6.32
C ALA A 85 7.84 -32.33 -5.06
N PHE A 86 7.99 -31.00 -5.11
CA PHE A 86 8.37 -30.20 -3.94
C PHE A 86 7.33 -30.29 -2.83
N GLU A 87 6.06 -30.10 -3.14
CA GLU A 87 4.97 -30.19 -2.17
C GLU A 87 4.92 -31.57 -1.50
N GLN A 88 5.06 -32.62 -2.29
CA GLN A 88 5.07 -33.99 -1.78
C GLN A 88 6.24 -34.24 -0.82
N LYS A 89 7.43 -33.72 -1.16
CA LYS A 89 8.65 -33.93 -0.36
C LYS A 89 8.69 -33.07 0.89
N SER A 90 8.25 -31.82 0.82
CA SER A 90 8.37 -30.84 1.89
C SER A 90 7.15 -30.78 2.80
N GLY A 91 5.97 -31.17 2.32
CA GLY A 91 4.69 -30.94 2.97
C GLY A 91 4.23 -29.49 2.94
N ILE A 92 4.91 -28.62 2.16
CA ILE A 92 4.59 -27.22 1.98
C ILE A 92 3.78 -27.05 0.69
N LYS A 93 2.63 -26.42 0.77
CA LYS A 93 1.82 -26.03 -0.38
C LYS A 93 2.42 -24.84 -1.11
N VAL A 94 2.36 -24.82 -2.44
CA VAL A 94 2.78 -23.66 -3.23
C VAL A 94 1.62 -23.12 -4.05
N THR A 95 1.27 -21.87 -3.79
CA THR A 95 0.38 -21.11 -4.67
C THR A 95 1.25 -20.36 -5.67
N TYR A 96 1.33 -20.88 -6.89
CA TYR A 96 2.15 -20.31 -7.96
C TYR A 96 1.31 -19.50 -8.92
N GLU A 97 1.75 -18.27 -9.20
CA GLU A 97 1.07 -17.36 -10.12
C GLU A 97 2.07 -16.76 -11.11
N GLU A 98 1.76 -16.82 -12.39
CA GLU A 98 2.48 -16.08 -13.44
C GLU A 98 1.99 -14.64 -13.47
N ALA A 99 2.32 -13.88 -12.42
CA ALA A 99 1.82 -12.53 -12.15
C ALA A 99 2.75 -11.41 -12.63
N ILE A 100 3.94 -11.75 -13.12
CA ILE A 100 4.98 -10.80 -13.51
C ILE A 100 5.18 -10.81 -15.03
N ASP A 101 4.59 -9.85 -15.72
CA ASP A 101 4.84 -9.64 -17.14
C ASP A 101 6.03 -8.71 -17.38
N ASP A 102 6.18 -7.69 -16.51
CA ASP A 102 7.25 -6.69 -16.56
C ASP A 102 7.66 -6.29 -15.14
N ASN A 103 8.97 -6.25 -14.90
CA ASN A 103 9.53 -5.99 -13.56
C ASN A 103 9.15 -4.61 -13.00
N ASN A 104 9.21 -3.57 -13.83
CA ASN A 104 8.92 -2.21 -13.38
C ASN A 104 7.43 -2.05 -13.09
N THR A 105 6.59 -2.66 -13.93
CA THR A 105 5.14 -2.67 -13.74
C THR A 105 4.76 -3.43 -12.47
N PHE A 106 5.34 -4.60 -12.24
CA PHE A 106 5.10 -5.37 -11.02
C PHE A 106 5.60 -4.64 -9.79
N TYR A 107 6.84 -4.12 -9.82
CA TYR A 107 7.39 -3.32 -8.71
C TYR A 107 6.52 -2.10 -8.42
N GLY A 108 6.03 -1.41 -9.46
CA GLY A 108 5.10 -0.30 -9.30
C GLY A 108 3.81 -0.65 -8.55
N LYS A 109 3.33 -1.89 -8.68
CA LYS A 109 2.15 -2.37 -7.95
C LYS A 109 2.43 -2.61 -6.46
N VAL A 110 3.61 -3.13 -6.12
CA VAL A 110 3.89 -3.62 -4.77
C VAL A 110 4.76 -2.68 -3.92
N GLN A 111 5.49 -1.73 -4.53
CA GLN A 111 6.42 -0.84 -3.83
C GLN A 111 5.79 -0.05 -2.68
N GLY A 112 4.51 0.34 -2.84
CA GLY A 112 3.79 1.08 -1.79
C GLY A 112 3.60 0.24 -0.53
N GLN A 113 3.22 -1.02 -0.68
CA GLN A 113 3.08 -1.96 0.43
C GLN A 113 4.44 -2.31 1.04
N LEU A 114 5.44 -2.61 0.19
CA LEU A 114 6.80 -2.92 0.65
C LEU A 114 7.41 -1.79 1.48
N SER A 115 7.20 -0.53 1.07
CA SER A 115 7.77 0.65 1.76
C SER A 115 7.27 0.82 3.20
N ILE A 116 6.13 0.25 3.54
CA ILE A 116 5.52 0.31 4.87
C ILE A 116 5.50 -1.05 5.58
N GLY A 117 6.21 -2.06 5.03
CA GLY A 117 6.24 -3.41 5.59
C GLY A 117 4.90 -4.15 5.53
N SER A 118 4.04 -3.79 4.58
CA SER A 118 2.75 -4.45 4.39
C SER A 118 2.88 -5.70 3.53
N ASP A 119 2.00 -6.65 3.78
CA ASP A 119 1.89 -7.86 2.96
C ASP A 119 1.50 -7.50 1.52
N ILE A 120 2.28 -8.00 0.57
CA ILE A 120 2.05 -7.84 -0.88
C ILE A 120 1.26 -9.01 -1.48
N GLY A 121 0.91 -10.00 -0.68
CA GLY A 121 0.23 -11.22 -1.10
C GLY A 121 1.15 -12.32 -1.61
N TYR A 122 2.47 -12.08 -1.67
CA TYR A 122 3.47 -13.04 -2.11
C TYR A 122 4.62 -13.14 -1.11
N ASP A 123 5.09 -14.37 -0.90
CA ASP A 123 6.24 -14.66 -0.04
C ASP A 123 7.53 -14.73 -0.87
N VAL A 124 7.41 -15.04 -2.17
CA VAL A 124 8.50 -15.14 -3.14
C VAL A 124 8.11 -14.42 -4.44
N VAL A 125 9.05 -13.67 -5.01
CA VAL A 125 8.95 -13.02 -6.32
C VAL A 125 10.27 -13.12 -7.08
#